data_97b09864995e2dec10410f2798e87b51
#
_entry.id   97b09864995e2dec10410f2798e87b51
#
_cell.length_a   1.000
_cell.length_b   1.000
_cell.length_c   1.000
_cell.angle_alpha   90.00
_cell.angle_beta   90.00
_cell.angle_gamma   90.00
#
_symmetry.space_group_name_H-M   'P 1'
#
loop_
_entity.id
_entity.type
_entity.pdbx_description
1 polymer ?
#
loop_
_entity_poly.entity_id
_entity_poly.type
_entity_poly.pdbx_seq_one_letter_code
_entity_poly.pdbx_strand_id
1 'polypeptide(L)'
;MLSKIERGEKSPTIGVAKQIAHALGASFSSLVGDEEPTRRAFALVTKDQRQVFRDPETGFERFLLSPNRPGMTVEVVLHHLPANTSTGRSPPHPAGTGKHIVVSRGHVVVATPDNETLLNEGDCLYFEADVEHRIENRTSRPAEYYLIISAPPANRSS
;
A
#
# COMPACT_ATOMS: atom_id res chain seq x y z
N MET A 1 -5.82 8.64 -44.14
CA MET A 1 -6.02 7.33 -43.48
C MET A 1 -7.06 7.39 -42.37
N LEU A 2 -6.99 8.35 -41.49
CA LEU A 2 -7.98 8.55 -40.42
C LEU A 2 -9.44 8.71 -40.92
N SER A 3 -9.69 9.48 -42.01
CA SER A 3 -11.02 9.69 -42.56
C SER A 3 -11.72 8.42 -43.14
N LYS A 4 -10.95 7.36 -43.43
CA LYS A 4 -11.52 6.06 -43.85
C LYS A 4 -11.88 5.16 -42.68
N ILE A 5 -11.25 5.38 -41.53
CA ILE A 5 -11.54 4.68 -40.28
C ILE A 5 -12.83 5.28 -39.67
N GLU A 6 -12.97 6.60 -39.68
CA GLU A 6 -14.17 7.30 -39.20
C GLU A 6 -15.45 6.93 -39.97
N ARG A 7 -15.33 6.53 -41.23
CA ARG A 7 -16.46 6.09 -42.06
C ARG A 7 -16.73 4.57 -42.00
N GLY A 8 -16.01 3.83 -41.12
CA GLY A 8 -16.21 2.39 -40.96
C GLY A 8 -15.75 1.52 -42.13
N GLU A 9 -15.03 2.10 -43.11
CA GLU A 9 -14.61 1.42 -44.34
C GLU A 9 -13.40 0.47 -44.14
N LYS A 10 -12.64 0.65 -43.03
CA LYS A 10 -11.53 -0.21 -42.63
C LYS A 10 -11.35 -0.25 -41.13
N SER A 11 -11.19 -1.45 -40.56
CA SER A 11 -10.75 -1.62 -39.19
C SER A 11 -9.26 -1.25 -39.05
N PRO A 12 -8.88 -0.42 -38.04
CA PRO A 12 -7.48 -0.11 -37.82
C PRO A 12 -6.71 -1.37 -37.40
N THR A 13 -5.46 -1.48 -37.88
CA THR A 13 -4.57 -2.52 -37.35
C THR A 13 -4.25 -2.24 -35.87
N ILE A 14 -3.87 -3.28 -35.14
CA ILE A 14 -3.49 -3.15 -33.70
C ILE A 14 -2.44 -2.06 -33.49
N GLY A 15 -1.48 -1.93 -34.46
CA GLY A 15 -0.46 -0.88 -34.38
C GLY A 15 -1.03 0.54 -34.50
N VAL A 16 -1.96 0.75 -35.44
CA VAL A 16 -2.63 2.06 -35.62
C VAL A 16 -3.53 2.37 -34.42
N ALA A 17 -4.26 1.38 -33.92
CA ALA A 17 -5.10 1.56 -32.74
C ALA A 17 -4.28 1.92 -31.49
N LYS A 18 -3.10 1.34 -31.29
CA LYS A 18 -2.18 1.71 -30.22
C LYS A 18 -1.66 3.15 -30.35
N GLN A 19 -1.34 3.60 -31.58
CA GLN A 19 -0.91 4.98 -31.81
C GLN A 19 -2.03 5.99 -31.55
N ILE A 20 -3.27 5.66 -31.92
CA ILE A 20 -4.45 6.50 -31.63
C ILE A 20 -4.68 6.56 -30.11
N ALA A 21 -4.61 5.43 -29.40
CA ALA A 21 -4.73 5.39 -27.95
C ALA A 21 -3.70 6.31 -27.28
N HIS A 22 -2.45 6.19 -27.67
CA HIS A 22 -1.37 7.02 -27.15
C HIS A 22 -1.59 8.53 -27.41
N ALA A 23 -2.03 8.89 -28.61
CA ALA A 23 -2.31 10.27 -28.99
C ALA A 23 -3.49 10.89 -28.20
N LEU A 24 -4.47 10.06 -27.81
CA LEU A 24 -5.65 10.47 -27.04
C LEU A 24 -5.44 10.35 -25.52
N GLY A 25 -4.27 9.91 -25.05
CA GLY A 25 -4.01 9.65 -23.63
C GLY A 25 -4.88 8.53 -23.04
N ALA A 26 -5.45 7.68 -23.90
CA ALA A 26 -6.32 6.56 -23.51
C ALA A 26 -5.56 5.24 -23.52
N SER A 27 -6.05 4.23 -22.80
CA SER A 27 -5.51 2.88 -22.91
C SER A 27 -5.96 2.22 -24.21
N PHE A 28 -5.15 1.33 -24.78
CA PHE A 28 -5.55 0.55 -25.96
C PHE A 28 -6.84 -0.24 -25.72
N SER A 29 -7.00 -0.80 -24.53
CA SER A 29 -8.20 -1.56 -24.12
C SER A 29 -9.46 -0.70 -24.12
N SER A 30 -9.39 0.58 -23.72
CA SER A 30 -10.54 1.48 -23.75
C SER A 30 -10.98 1.86 -25.16
N LEU A 31 -10.09 1.80 -26.15
CA LEU A 31 -10.40 2.09 -27.55
C LEU A 31 -11.02 0.91 -28.31
N VAL A 32 -10.68 -0.31 -27.90
CA VAL A 32 -11.15 -1.53 -28.57
C VAL A 32 -12.50 -2.01 -28.00
N GLY A 33 -13.01 -1.32 -26.97
CA GLY A 33 -14.28 -1.71 -26.33
C GLY A 33 -14.16 -2.96 -25.46
N ASP A 34 -12.96 -3.52 -25.27
CA ASP A 34 -12.63 -4.48 -24.23
C ASP A 34 -12.44 -3.75 -22.89
N GLU A 35 -13.37 -2.87 -22.54
CA GLU A 35 -13.66 -2.67 -21.13
C GLU A 35 -14.30 -3.98 -20.66
N GLU A 36 -13.47 -4.93 -20.23
CA GLU A 36 -13.97 -5.89 -19.26
C GLU A 36 -14.69 -5.04 -18.20
N PRO A 37 -15.98 -5.32 -17.94
CA PRO A 37 -16.71 -4.63 -16.88
C PRO A 37 -15.79 -4.71 -15.68
N THR A 38 -15.50 -3.58 -15.05
CA THR A 38 -14.53 -3.46 -13.96
C THR A 38 -14.83 -4.58 -12.97
N ARG A 39 -14.25 -5.75 -13.20
CA ARG A 39 -14.42 -6.89 -12.30
C ARG A 39 -13.89 -6.38 -10.99
N ARG A 40 -14.81 -6.14 -10.06
CA ARG A 40 -14.46 -5.76 -8.69
C ARG A 40 -13.33 -6.70 -8.28
N ALA A 41 -12.14 -6.16 -8.12
CA ALA A 41 -10.96 -6.96 -7.85
C ALA A 41 -11.20 -7.70 -6.54
N PHE A 42 -11.33 -9.01 -6.64
CA PHE A 42 -11.42 -9.89 -5.48
C PHE A 42 -10.08 -10.62 -5.40
N ALA A 43 -9.31 -10.36 -4.35
CA ALA A 43 -7.98 -10.95 -4.17
C ALA A 43 -7.83 -11.49 -2.75
N LEU A 44 -7.49 -12.75 -2.64
CA LEU A 44 -7.16 -13.42 -1.39
C LEU A 44 -5.64 -13.53 -1.28
N VAL A 45 -5.09 -13.14 -0.12
CA VAL A 45 -3.70 -13.42 0.27
C VAL A 45 -3.76 -14.39 1.43
N THR A 46 -3.45 -15.65 1.18
CA THR A 46 -3.43 -16.69 2.21
C THR A 46 -2.21 -16.56 3.10
N LYS A 47 -2.25 -17.13 4.30
CA LYS A 47 -1.16 -17.00 5.28
C LYS A 47 0.20 -17.46 4.75
N ASP A 48 0.22 -18.52 3.96
CA ASP A 48 1.40 -19.10 3.33
C ASP A 48 1.93 -18.31 2.13
N GLN A 49 1.10 -17.44 1.53
CA GLN A 49 1.47 -16.60 0.39
C GLN A 49 1.92 -15.18 0.79
N ARG A 50 1.90 -14.86 2.07
CA ARG A 50 2.32 -13.54 2.56
C ARG A 50 3.79 -13.30 2.29
N GLN A 51 4.11 -12.13 1.79
CA GLN A 51 5.50 -11.68 1.76
C GLN A 51 5.92 -11.36 3.19
N VAL A 52 7.07 -11.88 3.59
CA VAL A 52 7.61 -11.73 4.95
C VAL A 52 8.98 -11.09 4.87
N PHE A 53 9.16 -10.00 5.58
CA PHE A 53 10.47 -9.46 5.91
C PHE A 53 10.80 -9.86 7.36
N ARG A 54 12.03 -10.34 7.58
CA ARG A 54 12.56 -10.66 8.90
C ARG A 54 13.89 -9.96 9.09
N ASP A 55 14.02 -9.30 10.20
CA ASP A 55 15.29 -8.77 10.65
C ASP A 55 16.00 -9.85 11.49
N PRO A 56 17.14 -10.39 11.02
CA PRO A 56 17.85 -11.47 11.72
C PRO A 56 18.51 -11.01 13.04
N GLU A 57 18.76 -9.70 13.20
CA GLU A 57 19.40 -9.15 14.39
C GLU A 57 18.42 -8.98 15.55
N THR A 58 17.23 -8.49 15.26
CA THR A 58 16.23 -8.15 16.27
C THR A 58 15.12 -9.18 16.38
N GLY A 59 14.94 -10.02 15.37
CA GLY A 59 13.79 -10.92 15.25
C GLY A 59 12.48 -10.24 14.90
N PHE A 60 12.51 -8.95 14.56
CA PHE A 60 11.34 -8.23 14.07
C PHE A 60 10.85 -8.84 12.75
N GLU A 61 9.54 -9.05 12.64
CA GLU A 61 8.91 -9.60 11.44
C GLU A 61 7.80 -8.68 10.93
N ARG A 62 7.77 -8.52 9.62
CA ARG A 62 6.74 -7.77 8.89
C ARG A 62 6.10 -8.68 7.84
N PHE A 63 4.78 -8.85 7.92
CA PHE A 63 3.98 -9.65 7.00
C PHE A 63 3.08 -8.74 6.18
N LEU A 64 3.23 -8.73 4.86
CA LEU A 64 2.33 -8.01 3.97
C LEU A 64 1.03 -8.79 3.82
N LEU A 65 -0.11 -8.17 4.19
CA LEU A 65 -1.43 -8.79 4.16
C LEU A 65 -2.24 -8.35 2.95
N SER A 66 -2.04 -7.14 2.46
CA SER A 66 -2.69 -6.65 1.26
C SER A 66 -2.06 -7.23 -0.01
N PRO A 67 -2.83 -7.45 -1.08
CA PRO A 67 -2.28 -7.87 -2.35
C PRO A 67 -1.38 -6.75 -2.92
N ASN A 68 -0.23 -7.14 -3.46
CA ASN A 68 0.65 -6.20 -4.15
C ASN A 68 0.13 -5.94 -5.57
N ARG A 69 -0.67 -4.88 -5.74
CA ARG A 69 -1.28 -4.52 -7.03
C ARG A 69 -1.01 -3.03 -7.34
N PRO A 70 -0.69 -2.71 -8.61
CA PRO A 70 -0.57 -1.32 -9.03
C PRO A 70 -1.85 -0.50 -8.75
N GLY A 71 -1.70 0.74 -8.30
CA GLY A 71 -2.82 1.65 -8.04
C GLY A 71 -3.50 1.47 -6.68
N MET A 72 -3.07 0.53 -5.85
CA MET A 72 -3.54 0.46 -4.47
C MET A 72 -2.95 1.60 -3.64
N THR A 73 -3.82 2.30 -2.94
CA THR A 73 -3.46 3.42 -2.05
C THR A 73 -3.41 3.01 -0.59
N VAL A 74 -3.81 1.78 -0.28
CA VAL A 74 -3.82 1.24 1.09
C VAL A 74 -2.99 -0.03 1.15
N GLU A 75 -2.06 -0.08 2.09
CA GLU A 75 -1.28 -1.27 2.45
C GLU A 75 -1.63 -1.71 3.87
N VAL A 76 -1.88 -3.00 4.06
CA VAL A 76 -2.14 -3.61 5.36
C VAL A 76 -0.99 -4.55 5.68
N VAL A 77 -0.37 -4.34 6.84
CA VAL A 77 0.80 -5.10 7.32
C VAL A 77 0.54 -5.58 8.73
N LEU A 78 0.95 -6.80 9.03
CA LEU A 78 1.05 -7.29 10.41
C LEU A 78 2.52 -7.24 10.83
N HIS A 79 2.79 -6.63 11.97
CA HIS A 79 4.09 -6.61 12.60
C HIS A 79 4.10 -7.51 13.83
N HIS A 80 5.15 -8.31 13.94
CA HIS A 80 5.49 -9.05 15.14
C HIS A 80 6.77 -8.45 15.71
N LEU A 81 6.67 -7.82 16.87
CA LEU A 81 7.75 -7.09 17.52
C LEU A 81 8.17 -7.82 18.80
N PRO A 82 9.34 -8.46 18.82
CA PRO A 82 9.85 -9.15 20.01
C PRO A 82 9.93 -8.24 21.23
N ALA A 83 10.10 -8.84 22.40
CA ALA A 83 10.33 -8.13 23.65
C ALA A 83 11.53 -7.19 23.56
N ASN A 84 11.45 -6.00 24.16
CA ASN A 84 12.54 -5.01 24.21
C ASN A 84 13.15 -4.69 22.82
N THR A 85 12.30 -4.58 21.80
CA THR A 85 12.72 -4.40 20.40
C THR A 85 12.04 -3.16 19.79
N SER A 86 12.70 -2.56 18.80
CA SER A 86 12.22 -1.42 18.03
C SER A 86 12.21 -1.75 16.53
N THR A 87 11.29 -1.14 15.80
CA THR A 87 11.31 -1.15 14.31
C THR A 87 12.47 -0.34 13.72
N GLY A 88 13.24 0.36 14.56
CA GLY A 88 14.16 1.38 14.11
C GLY A 88 13.44 2.68 13.69
N ARG A 89 14.21 3.65 13.24
CA ARG A 89 13.69 4.93 12.75
C ARG A 89 13.18 4.78 11.33
N SER A 90 11.91 5.08 11.14
CA SER A 90 11.31 5.22 9.81
C SER A 90 11.43 6.67 9.36
N PRO A 91 11.99 6.94 8.16
CA PRO A 91 12.05 8.29 7.64
C PRO A 91 10.63 8.83 7.34
N PRO A 92 10.46 10.15 7.20
CA PRO A 92 9.21 10.74 6.77
C PRO A 92 8.71 10.15 5.45
N HIS A 93 7.43 9.84 5.40
CA HIS A 93 6.74 9.47 4.16
C HIS A 93 6.32 10.72 3.38
N PRO A 94 5.91 10.59 2.10
CA PRO A 94 5.31 11.70 1.36
C PRO A 94 4.12 12.30 2.09
N ALA A 95 3.96 13.61 2.00
CA ALA A 95 2.84 14.33 2.61
C ALA A 95 1.48 13.71 2.22
N GLY A 96 0.56 13.64 3.17
CA GLY A 96 -0.74 13.01 3.00
C GLY A 96 -0.74 11.48 3.22
N THR A 97 0.42 10.90 3.59
CA THR A 97 0.47 9.50 4.03
C THR A 97 0.01 9.39 5.47
N GLY A 98 -1.08 8.67 5.71
CA GLY A 98 -1.57 8.36 7.04
C GLY A 98 -1.23 6.94 7.46
N LYS A 99 -1.05 6.72 8.77
CA LYS A 99 -0.87 5.39 9.35
C LYS A 99 -1.85 5.17 10.49
N HIS A 100 -2.51 4.00 10.47
CA HIS A 100 -3.22 3.49 11.64
C HIS A 100 -2.43 2.33 12.22
N ILE A 101 -2.31 2.30 13.54
CA ILE A 101 -1.73 1.19 14.29
C ILE A 101 -2.83 0.62 15.17
N VAL A 102 -3.12 -0.67 14.99
CA VAL A 102 -4.11 -1.40 15.80
C VAL A 102 -3.39 -2.51 16.54
N VAL A 103 -3.29 -2.41 17.87
CA VAL A 103 -2.60 -3.41 18.69
C VAL A 103 -3.50 -4.62 18.87
N SER A 104 -3.08 -5.76 18.34
CA SER A 104 -3.80 -7.04 18.46
C SER A 104 -3.32 -7.88 19.64
N ARG A 105 -2.09 -7.64 20.13
CA ARG A 105 -1.53 -8.34 21.29
C ARG A 105 -0.40 -7.55 21.91
N GLY A 106 -0.41 -7.44 23.24
CA GLY A 106 0.65 -6.79 23.99
C GLY A 106 0.55 -5.27 23.99
N HIS A 107 1.70 -4.59 24.02
CA HIS A 107 1.79 -3.14 24.11
C HIS A 107 2.89 -2.63 23.20
N VAL A 108 2.69 -1.45 22.62
CA VAL A 108 3.71 -0.76 21.85
C VAL A 108 3.73 0.73 22.17
N VAL A 109 4.89 1.35 22.02
CA VAL A 109 5.07 2.80 22.10
C VAL A 109 5.31 3.32 20.71
N VAL A 110 4.54 4.30 20.29
CA VAL A 110 4.76 5.04 19.05
C VAL A 110 5.40 6.37 19.40
N ALA A 111 6.58 6.63 18.84
CA ALA A 111 7.32 7.85 19.08
C ALA A 111 7.56 8.61 17.78
N THR A 112 7.27 9.91 17.82
CA THR A 112 7.60 10.93 16.83
C THR A 112 8.47 11.99 17.51
N PRO A 113 9.03 12.98 16.80
CA PRO A 113 9.83 14.04 17.43
C PRO A 113 9.07 14.78 18.55
N ASP A 114 7.76 14.97 18.38
CA ASP A 114 6.95 15.82 19.28
C ASP A 114 6.06 15.03 20.24
N ASN A 115 5.85 13.72 19.99
CA ASN A 115 4.90 12.92 20.77
C ASN A 115 5.42 11.50 21.02
N GLU A 116 5.08 10.99 22.18
CA GLU A 116 5.25 9.59 22.52
C GLU A 116 3.96 9.05 23.12
N THR A 117 3.44 7.96 22.58
CA THR A 117 2.15 7.39 22.98
C THR A 117 2.26 5.90 23.21
N LEU A 118 1.85 5.45 24.41
CA LEU A 118 1.70 4.02 24.72
C LEU A 118 0.34 3.54 24.21
N LEU A 119 0.35 2.45 23.47
CA LEU A 119 -0.84 1.73 23.01
C LEU A 119 -0.92 0.38 23.71
N ASN A 120 -2.08 0.08 24.25
CA ASN A 120 -2.42 -1.21 24.84
C ASN A 120 -3.15 -2.09 23.81
N GLU A 121 -3.28 -3.37 24.13
CA GLU A 121 -4.08 -4.30 23.34
C GLU A 121 -5.50 -3.76 23.12
N GLY A 122 -5.95 -3.73 21.86
CA GLY A 122 -7.23 -3.17 21.46
C GLY A 122 -7.19 -1.68 21.07
N ASP A 123 -6.14 -0.95 21.41
CA ASP A 123 -6.03 0.47 21.06
C ASP A 123 -5.74 0.66 19.57
N CYS A 124 -6.23 1.79 19.04
CA CYS A 124 -5.95 2.24 17.69
C CYS A 124 -5.43 3.69 17.71
N LEU A 125 -4.29 3.93 17.09
CA LEU A 125 -3.71 5.26 16.89
C LEU A 125 -3.70 5.59 15.40
N TYR A 126 -4.13 6.79 15.05
CA TYR A 126 -3.85 7.40 13.74
C TYR A 126 -2.83 8.52 13.87
N PHE A 127 -1.90 8.60 12.93
CA PHE A 127 -0.99 9.73 12.79
C PHE A 127 -0.61 9.96 11.33
N GLU A 128 -0.28 11.21 10.99
CA GLU A 128 0.32 11.57 9.71
C GLU A 128 1.79 11.18 9.72
N ALA A 129 2.21 10.40 8.73
CA ALA A 129 3.52 9.75 8.71
C ALA A 129 4.57 10.56 7.92
N ASP A 130 4.33 11.84 7.69
CA ASP A 130 5.27 12.79 7.07
C ASP A 130 6.36 13.28 8.03
N VAL A 131 6.45 12.68 9.19
CA VAL A 131 7.49 12.89 10.21
C VAL A 131 8.26 11.60 10.49
N GLU A 132 9.51 11.74 10.97
CA GLU A 132 10.27 10.59 11.46
C GLU A 132 9.51 9.94 12.61
N HIS A 133 9.43 8.62 12.62
CA HIS A 133 8.74 7.88 13.69
C HIS A 133 9.37 6.52 13.91
N ARG A 134 9.10 5.94 15.08
CA ARG A 134 9.49 4.58 15.45
C ARG A 134 8.41 3.93 16.30
N ILE A 135 8.39 2.61 16.27
CA ILE A 135 7.50 1.81 17.11
C ILE A 135 8.37 0.89 17.97
N GLU A 136 8.13 0.87 19.24
CA GLU A 136 8.92 0.16 20.21
C GLU A 136 8.07 -0.75 21.07
N ASN A 137 8.56 -1.94 21.33
CA ASN A 137 8.06 -2.80 22.39
C ASN A 137 9.05 -2.73 23.57
N ARG A 138 8.69 -2.00 24.60
CA ARG A 138 9.51 -1.83 25.80
C ARG A 138 9.18 -2.85 26.91
N THR A 139 8.40 -3.88 26.56
CA THR A 139 7.96 -4.91 27.53
C THR A 139 8.77 -6.18 27.37
N SER A 140 8.68 -7.07 28.36
CA SER A 140 9.33 -8.40 28.36
C SER A 140 8.56 -9.45 27.57
N ARG A 141 7.47 -9.10 26.88
CA ARG A 141 6.64 -10.00 26.07
C ARG A 141 6.58 -9.49 24.64
N PRO A 142 6.45 -10.37 23.64
CA PRO A 142 6.26 -9.94 22.26
C PRO A 142 4.92 -9.18 22.08
N ALA A 143 4.89 -8.27 21.13
CA ALA A 143 3.70 -7.53 20.73
C ALA A 143 3.38 -7.79 19.26
N GLU A 144 2.10 -7.72 18.92
CA GLU A 144 1.60 -7.80 17.55
C GLU A 144 0.66 -6.64 17.29
N TYR A 145 0.78 -6.03 16.11
CA TYR A 145 -0.10 -4.96 15.70
C TYR A 145 -0.25 -4.91 14.18
N TYR A 146 -1.42 -4.49 13.74
CA TYR A 146 -1.67 -4.18 12.34
C TYR A 146 -1.25 -2.73 12.07
N LEU A 147 -0.54 -2.55 10.97
CA LEU A 147 -0.20 -1.25 10.44
C LEU A 147 -0.93 -1.08 9.10
N ILE A 148 -1.83 -0.11 9.04
CA ILE A 148 -2.56 0.25 7.83
C ILE A 148 -2.00 1.57 7.33
N ILE A 149 -1.40 1.56 6.16
CA ILE A 149 -0.77 2.71 5.53
C ILE A 149 -1.67 3.17 4.39
N SER A 150 -2.11 4.41 4.43
CA SER A 150 -2.85 5.04 3.35
C SER A 150 -1.99 6.13 2.71
N ALA A 151 -1.66 5.96 1.45
CA ALA A 151 -0.95 6.96 0.67
C ALA A 151 -1.93 7.74 -0.22
N PRO A 152 -1.68 9.04 -0.47
CA PRO A 152 -2.47 9.77 -1.44
C PRO A 152 -2.33 9.09 -2.82
N PRO A 153 -3.37 9.15 -3.68
CA PRO A 153 -3.25 8.65 -5.03
C PRO A 153 -2.09 9.36 -5.72
N ALA A 154 -1.27 8.60 -6.46
CA ALA A 154 -0.20 9.19 -7.25
C ALA A 154 -0.80 10.27 -8.14
N ASN A 155 -0.31 11.52 -8.02
CA ASN A 155 -0.72 12.59 -8.91
C ASN A 155 -0.46 12.12 -10.35
N ARG A 156 -1.53 11.88 -11.09
CA ARG A 156 -1.44 11.80 -12.54
C ARG A 156 -1.09 13.22 -12.97
N SER A 157 0.19 13.49 -13.20
CA SER A 157 0.63 14.71 -13.83
C SER A 157 -0.12 14.84 -15.16
N SER A 158 -0.90 15.87 -15.26
CA SER A 158 -1.64 16.26 -16.45
C SER A 158 -0.66 16.61 -17.57
#